data_18ed21ddd17e182aa06fa77524ae58ac
#
_entry.id   18ed21ddd17e182aa06fa77524ae58ac
#
_cell.length_a   1.000
_cell.length_b   1.000
_cell.length_c   1.000
_cell.angle_alpha   90.00
_cell.angle_beta   90.00
_cell.angle_gamma   90.00
#
_symmetry.space_group_name_H-M   'P 1'
#
loop_
_entity.id
_entity.type
_entity.pdbx_description
1 polymer ?
#
loop_
_entity_poly.entity_id
_entity_poly.type
_entity_poly.pdbx_seq_one_letter_code
_entity_poly.pdbx_strand_id
1 'polypeptide(L)'
;MSNSLSLALLEVSNLAPSFIVTDACSKVANVRILGIESTDGAAQCIKLVGSVADVQAAAEAGVALAERMGSTATYTVMAAPLDVTFQLANSKPAFSPLLGVYDSRIPKENVMTTTQALGLLETQGLVAALHATDDMLKSSNVTLAGKEKIGAAYVTIMIRGDVAAVQTAIEVGRQTVERLGGKLILADVIARPHADLAALLPS
;
A
#
# COMPACT_ATOMS: atom_id res chain seq x y z
N MET A 1 -15.78 9.39 -29.26
CA MET A 1 -14.33 9.51 -28.97
C MET A 1 -14.08 8.67 -27.75
N SER A 2 -13.45 7.50 -27.90
CA SER A 2 -13.10 6.66 -26.76
C SER A 2 -12.08 7.43 -25.93
N ASN A 3 -12.45 7.82 -24.74
CA ASN A 3 -11.51 8.35 -23.76
C ASN A 3 -10.64 7.17 -23.32
N SER A 4 -9.62 6.84 -24.12
CA SER A 4 -8.73 5.74 -23.79
C SER A 4 -7.83 6.19 -22.66
N LEU A 5 -8.23 5.85 -21.44
CA LEU A 5 -7.35 6.02 -20.29
C LEU A 5 -6.12 5.14 -20.49
N SER A 6 -4.96 5.71 -20.20
CA SER A 6 -3.72 4.96 -20.12
C SER A 6 -3.66 4.18 -18.81
N LEU A 7 -2.98 3.05 -18.82
CA LEU A 7 -2.79 2.19 -17.68
C LEU A 7 -1.30 2.10 -17.33
N ALA A 8 -0.94 2.41 -16.09
CA ALA A 8 0.35 2.05 -15.54
C ALA A 8 0.21 0.90 -14.54
N LEU A 9 1.12 -0.03 -14.63
CA LEU A 9 1.33 -1.10 -13.66
C LEU A 9 2.69 -0.89 -13.01
N LEU A 10 2.71 -0.76 -11.71
CA LEU A 10 3.91 -0.54 -10.91
C LEU A 10 4.01 -1.65 -9.87
N GLU A 11 5.02 -2.50 -9.99
CA GLU A 11 5.26 -3.59 -9.06
C GLU A 11 6.33 -3.19 -8.05
N VAL A 12 5.98 -3.23 -6.76
CA VAL A 12 6.84 -2.80 -5.64
C VAL A 12 6.95 -3.94 -4.64
N SER A 13 8.15 -4.19 -4.15
CA SER A 13 8.36 -5.20 -3.10
C SER A 13 7.82 -4.72 -1.77
N ASN A 14 7.11 -5.61 -1.09
CA ASN A 14 6.49 -5.44 0.21
C ASN A 14 5.25 -4.52 0.24
N LEU A 15 4.34 -4.77 1.17
CA LEU A 15 3.04 -4.12 1.20
C LEU A 15 3.12 -2.68 1.76
N ALA A 16 3.86 -2.47 2.84
CA ALA A 16 3.99 -1.13 3.42
C ALA A 16 4.67 -0.13 2.47
N PRO A 17 5.79 -0.45 1.79
CA PRO A 17 6.32 0.39 0.73
C PRO A 17 5.31 0.64 -0.40
N SER A 18 4.54 -0.37 -0.80
CA SER A 18 3.53 -0.21 -1.87
C SER A 18 2.44 0.79 -1.50
N PHE A 19 1.97 0.83 -0.25
CA PHE A 19 1.02 1.83 0.21
C PHE A 19 1.60 3.25 0.14
N ILE A 20 2.85 3.44 0.59
CA ILE A 20 3.52 4.74 0.54
C ILE A 20 3.73 5.20 -0.90
N VAL A 21 4.17 4.31 -1.78
CA VAL A 21 4.33 4.58 -3.21
C VAL A 21 2.98 4.93 -3.86
N THR A 22 1.93 4.18 -3.54
CA THR A 22 0.58 4.44 -4.07
C THR A 22 0.07 5.83 -3.67
N ASP A 23 0.25 6.22 -2.41
CA ASP A 23 -0.10 7.55 -1.92
C ASP A 23 0.70 8.65 -2.66
N ALA A 24 2.00 8.45 -2.83
CA ALA A 24 2.86 9.39 -3.54
C ALA A 24 2.46 9.54 -5.01
N CYS A 25 2.19 8.44 -5.72
CA CYS A 25 1.73 8.46 -7.11
C CYS A 25 0.47 9.31 -7.28
N SER A 26 -0.52 9.14 -6.39
CA SER A 26 -1.79 9.88 -6.45
C SER A 26 -1.67 11.35 -6.06
N LYS A 27 -0.58 11.75 -5.39
CA LYS A 27 -0.30 13.15 -5.03
C LYS A 27 0.53 13.89 -6.06
N VAL A 28 1.33 13.17 -6.86
CA VAL A 28 2.24 13.76 -7.86
C VAL A 28 1.52 14.09 -9.16
N ALA A 29 0.54 13.29 -9.56
CA ALA A 29 -0.14 13.43 -10.85
C ALA A 29 -1.64 13.13 -10.74
N ASN A 30 -2.41 13.56 -11.73
CA ASN A 30 -3.85 13.32 -11.77
C ASN A 30 -4.15 11.90 -12.24
N VAL A 31 -3.86 10.94 -11.37
CA VAL A 31 -4.11 9.53 -11.59
C VAL A 31 -5.20 9.01 -10.63
N ARG A 32 -5.90 7.99 -11.07
CA ARG A 32 -6.80 7.21 -10.23
C ARG A 32 -6.19 5.85 -9.96
N ILE A 33 -6.25 5.41 -8.71
CA ILE A 33 -5.82 4.07 -8.31
C ILE A 33 -6.96 3.09 -8.63
N LEU A 34 -6.68 2.03 -9.40
CA LEU A 34 -7.64 0.94 -9.62
C LEU A 34 -7.59 -0.10 -8.50
N GLY A 35 -6.41 -0.28 -7.91
CA GLY A 35 -6.20 -1.21 -6.82
C GLY A 35 -4.73 -1.60 -6.67
N ILE A 36 -4.48 -2.41 -5.66
CA ILE A 36 -3.20 -3.08 -5.43
C ILE A 36 -3.48 -4.57 -5.44
N GLU A 37 -2.70 -5.31 -6.22
CA GLU A 37 -2.83 -6.77 -6.36
C GLU A 37 -1.56 -7.46 -5.89
N SER A 38 -1.71 -8.41 -4.99
CA SER A 38 -0.59 -9.25 -4.54
C SER A 38 -0.22 -10.29 -5.61
N THR A 39 1.07 -10.45 -5.87
CA THR A 39 1.59 -11.42 -6.83
C THR A 39 2.09 -12.71 -6.16
N ASP A 40 1.45 -13.10 -5.05
CA ASP A 40 1.76 -14.31 -4.28
C ASP A 40 3.22 -14.41 -3.78
N GLY A 41 3.77 -13.24 -3.46
CA GLY A 41 5.11 -13.09 -2.93
C GLY A 41 5.24 -11.76 -2.20
N ALA A 42 6.46 -11.23 -2.13
CA ALA A 42 6.68 -9.90 -1.54
C ALA A 42 6.16 -8.78 -2.44
N ALA A 43 6.06 -8.99 -3.75
CA ALA A 43 5.71 -7.94 -4.70
C ALA A 43 4.20 -7.64 -4.71
N GLN A 44 3.89 -6.35 -4.87
CA GLN A 44 2.55 -5.80 -4.96
C GLN A 44 2.41 -4.98 -6.24
N CYS A 45 1.43 -5.29 -7.07
CA CYS A 45 1.16 -4.57 -8.32
C CYS A 45 0.16 -3.44 -8.08
N ILE A 46 0.64 -2.21 -8.12
CA ILE A 46 -0.18 -0.99 -8.07
C ILE A 46 -0.67 -0.70 -9.49
N LYS A 47 -1.97 -0.47 -9.64
CA LYS A 47 -2.63 -0.23 -10.92
C LYS A 47 -3.14 1.21 -10.97
N LEU A 48 -2.62 2.01 -11.90
CA LEU A 48 -2.95 3.43 -12.04
C LEU A 48 -3.54 3.72 -13.42
N VAL A 49 -4.54 4.59 -13.46
CA VAL A 49 -5.12 5.07 -14.72
C VAL A 49 -5.18 6.60 -14.75
N GLY A 50 -5.01 7.15 -15.95
CA GLY A 50 -5.01 8.60 -16.17
C GLY A 50 -4.63 8.93 -17.61
N SER A 51 -4.18 10.17 -17.87
CA SER A 51 -3.52 10.51 -19.14
C SER A 51 -2.16 9.82 -19.22
N VAL A 52 -1.62 9.66 -20.43
CA VAL A 52 -0.26 9.08 -20.62
C VAL A 52 0.78 9.80 -19.77
N ALA A 53 0.75 11.13 -19.78
CA ALA A 53 1.70 11.95 -19.04
C ALA A 53 1.56 11.77 -17.52
N ASP A 54 0.31 11.72 -17.02
CA ASP A 54 0.07 11.56 -15.59
C ASP A 54 0.51 10.19 -15.08
N VAL A 55 0.14 9.10 -15.78
CA VAL A 55 0.53 7.75 -15.35
C VAL A 55 2.04 7.52 -15.46
N GLN A 56 2.70 8.13 -16.45
CA GLN A 56 4.15 8.09 -16.60
C GLN A 56 4.83 8.80 -15.42
N ALA A 57 4.44 10.05 -15.16
CA ALA A 57 5.00 10.84 -14.06
C ALA A 57 4.78 10.18 -12.69
N ALA A 58 3.58 9.64 -12.47
CA ALA A 58 3.27 8.91 -11.25
C ALA A 58 4.14 7.66 -11.08
N ALA A 59 4.30 6.85 -12.14
CA ALA A 59 5.09 5.63 -12.10
C ALA A 59 6.59 5.92 -11.85
N GLU A 60 7.16 6.92 -12.53
CA GLU A 60 8.56 7.34 -12.34
C GLU A 60 8.81 7.83 -10.91
N ALA A 61 7.93 8.68 -10.39
CA ALA A 61 8.01 9.14 -9.00
C ALA A 61 7.87 7.99 -7.99
N GLY A 62 6.99 7.03 -8.30
CA GLY A 62 6.79 5.84 -7.49
C GLY A 62 8.03 4.95 -7.42
N VAL A 63 8.67 4.67 -8.56
CA VAL A 63 9.94 3.90 -8.60
C VAL A 63 11.03 4.60 -7.80
N ALA A 64 11.24 5.90 -8.05
CA ALA A 64 12.25 6.67 -7.33
C ALA A 64 12.01 6.68 -5.81
N LEU A 65 10.76 6.69 -5.37
CA LEU A 65 10.42 6.59 -3.95
C LEU A 65 10.69 5.19 -3.38
N ALA A 66 10.28 4.13 -4.11
CA ALA A 66 10.53 2.76 -3.69
C ALA A 66 12.02 2.48 -3.50
N GLU A 67 12.86 2.91 -4.44
CA GLU A 67 14.31 2.77 -4.38
C GLU A 67 14.91 3.49 -3.15
N ARG A 68 14.44 4.72 -2.84
CA ARG A 68 14.87 5.44 -1.63
C ARG A 68 14.51 4.72 -0.33
N MET A 69 13.44 3.94 -0.33
CA MET A 69 13.03 3.10 0.80
C MET A 69 13.75 1.74 0.84
N GLY A 70 14.66 1.48 -0.10
CA GLY A 70 15.34 0.18 -0.22
C GLY A 70 14.47 -0.94 -0.78
N SER A 71 13.30 -0.61 -1.36
CA SER A 71 12.43 -1.55 -2.06
C SER A 71 12.80 -1.66 -3.53
N THR A 72 12.66 -2.86 -4.10
CA THR A 72 12.74 -3.02 -5.56
C THR A 72 11.43 -2.60 -6.20
N ALA A 73 11.52 -1.93 -7.35
CA ALA A 73 10.35 -1.53 -8.11
C ALA A 73 10.60 -1.66 -9.62
N THR A 74 9.55 -2.00 -10.36
CA THR A 74 9.52 -1.98 -11.81
C THR A 74 8.17 -1.46 -12.28
N TYR A 75 8.10 -0.90 -13.48
CA TYR A 75 6.82 -0.42 -14.01
C TYR A 75 6.73 -0.56 -15.52
N THR A 76 5.50 -0.47 -16.01
CA THR A 76 5.19 -0.32 -17.43
C THR A 76 4.02 0.63 -17.62
N VAL A 77 4.01 1.34 -18.75
CA VAL A 77 2.90 2.22 -19.14
C VAL A 77 2.35 1.78 -20.49
N MET A 78 1.06 1.54 -20.52
CA MET A 78 0.29 1.27 -21.73
C MET A 78 -0.54 2.52 -22.08
N ALA A 79 -0.10 3.26 -23.09
CA ALA A 79 -0.73 4.53 -23.48
C ALA A 79 -2.17 4.37 -23.96
N ALA A 80 -2.47 3.27 -24.66
CA ALA A 80 -3.80 2.93 -25.16
C ALA A 80 -4.01 1.41 -25.05
N PRO A 81 -4.23 0.87 -23.83
CA PRO A 81 -4.45 -0.56 -23.66
C PRO A 81 -5.70 -1.00 -24.40
N LEU A 82 -5.69 -2.19 -25.00
CA LEU A 82 -6.89 -2.77 -25.55
C LEU A 82 -7.97 -2.93 -24.45
N ASP A 83 -9.23 -2.82 -24.80
CA ASP A 83 -10.34 -2.98 -23.83
C ASP A 83 -10.24 -4.30 -23.06
N VAL A 84 -9.85 -5.39 -23.71
CA VAL A 84 -9.64 -6.70 -23.05
C VAL A 84 -8.49 -6.67 -22.06
N THR A 85 -7.39 -5.96 -22.34
CA THR A 85 -6.27 -5.78 -21.42
C THR A 85 -6.67 -4.96 -20.21
N PHE A 86 -7.43 -3.88 -20.46
CA PHE A 86 -7.96 -3.04 -19.38
C PHE A 86 -8.94 -3.83 -18.49
N GLN A 87 -9.83 -4.63 -19.09
CA GLN A 87 -10.74 -5.50 -18.35
C GLN A 87 -9.98 -6.53 -17.52
N LEU A 88 -8.91 -7.13 -18.07
CA LEU A 88 -8.07 -8.09 -17.35
C LEU A 88 -7.40 -7.43 -16.15
N ALA A 89 -6.79 -6.26 -16.34
CA ALA A 89 -6.15 -5.52 -15.24
C ALA A 89 -7.13 -5.08 -14.15
N ASN A 90 -8.40 -4.84 -14.51
CA ASN A 90 -9.48 -4.45 -13.59
C ASN A 90 -10.38 -5.63 -13.19
N SER A 91 -10.08 -6.85 -13.64
CA SER A 91 -10.85 -8.06 -13.28
C SER A 91 -10.63 -8.39 -11.80
N LYS A 92 -11.57 -9.09 -11.20
CA LYS A 92 -11.33 -9.69 -9.89
C LYS A 92 -10.19 -10.70 -10.03
N PRO A 93 -9.25 -10.76 -9.08
CA PRO A 93 -8.20 -11.74 -9.11
C PRO A 93 -8.76 -13.15 -9.14
N ALA A 94 -8.02 -14.06 -9.72
CA ALA A 94 -8.34 -15.47 -9.64
C ALA A 94 -8.28 -15.89 -8.17
N PHE A 95 -9.42 -16.25 -7.60
CA PHE A 95 -9.51 -16.66 -6.21
C PHE A 95 -9.02 -18.11 -6.07
N SER A 96 -7.98 -18.30 -5.26
CA SER A 96 -7.64 -19.60 -4.72
C SER A 96 -8.12 -19.70 -3.28
N PRO A 97 -8.99 -20.66 -2.92
CA PRO A 97 -9.41 -20.88 -1.55
C PRO A 97 -8.25 -21.15 -0.58
N LEU A 98 -7.10 -21.58 -1.11
CA LEU A 98 -5.90 -21.87 -0.33
C LEU A 98 -5.06 -20.64 -0.01
N LEU A 99 -5.22 -19.54 -0.76
CA LEU A 99 -4.39 -18.34 -0.64
C LEU A 99 -5.09 -17.19 0.07
N GLY A 100 -6.41 -17.27 0.29
CA GLY A 100 -7.18 -16.18 0.88
C GLY A 100 -7.40 -14.99 -0.09
N VAL A 101 -7.85 -13.87 0.44
CA VAL A 101 -8.09 -12.65 -0.35
C VAL A 101 -6.89 -11.74 -0.15
N TYR A 102 -6.09 -11.55 -1.20
CA TYR A 102 -4.89 -10.71 -1.17
C TYR A 102 -5.01 -9.41 -1.99
N ASP A 103 -6.19 -9.13 -2.53
CA ASP A 103 -6.40 -7.94 -3.34
C ASP A 103 -7.25 -6.92 -2.65
N SER A 104 -6.75 -5.70 -2.63
CA SER A 104 -7.50 -4.51 -2.21
C SER A 104 -7.94 -3.73 -3.44
N ARG A 105 -9.23 -3.44 -3.55
CA ARG A 105 -9.83 -2.67 -4.64
C ARG A 105 -10.57 -1.47 -4.10
N ILE A 106 -10.50 -0.38 -4.83
CA ILE A 106 -11.31 0.80 -4.52
C ILE A 106 -12.77 0.48 -4.88
N PRO A 107 -13.71 0.60 -3.93
CA PRO A 107 -15.14 0.53 -4.22
C PRO A 107 -15.51 1.61 -5.24
N LYS A 108 -16.42 1.30 -6.17
CA LYS A 108 -16.88 2.27 -7.17
C LYS A 108 -17.69 3.43 -6.58
N GLU A 109 -18.19 3.27 -5.37
CA GLU A 109 -19.05 4.24 -4.68
C GLU A 109 -18.61 4.38 -3.22
N ASN A 110 -18.61 5.62 -2.71
CA ASN A 110 -18.28 6.03 -1.35
C ASN A 110 -16.80 5.92 -0.96
N VAL A 111 -16.00 6.87 -1.46
CA VAL A 111 -14.67 7.11 -0.90
C VAL A 111 -14.85 7.75 0.48
N MET A 112 -14.52 7.00 1.53
CA MET A 112 -14.46 7.56 2.88
C MET A 112 -13.27 8.50 2.97
N THR A 113 -13.53 9.80 3.12
CA THR A 113 -12.47 10.76 3.43
C THR A 113 -12.09 10.60 4.90
N THR A 114 -10.92 10.03 5.16
CA THR A 114 -10.34 10.06 6.51
C THR A 114 -9.32 11.19 6.61
N THR A 115 -9.39 11.95 7.69
CA THR A 115 -8.39 12.97 8.03
C THR A 115 -7.28 12.40 8.91
N GLN A 116 -7.39 11.14 9.30
CA GLN A 116 -6.45 10.50 10.20
C GLN A 116 -5.19 10.05 9.44
N ALA A 117 -4.05 10.15 10.12
CA ALA A 117 -2.80 9.59 9.66
C ALA A 117 -2.86 8.05 9.66
N LEU A 118 -2.11 7.46 8.75
CA LEU A 118 -1.92 6.00 8.65
C LEU A 118 -0.48 5.66 9.03
N GLY A 119 -0.31 4.84 10.05
CA GLY A 119 0.97 4.24 10.43
C GLY A 119 1.09 2.83 9.86
N LEU A 120 2.25 2.52 9.33
CA LEU A 120 2.58 1.25 8.70
C LEU A 120 3.81 0.65 9.39
N LEU A 121 3.68 -0.55 9.92
CA LEU A 121 4.79 -1.34 10.46
C LEU A 121 4.80 -2.68 9.75
N GLU A 122 5.82 -2.95 8.94
CA GLU A 122 5.98 -4.24 8.27
C GLU A 122 7.21 -4.99 8.77
N THR A 123 7.01 -6.24 9.11
CA THR A 123 8.05 -7.14 9.60
C THR A 123 8.06 -8.44 8.81
N GLN A 124 9.20 -9.14 8.82
CA GLN A 124 9.22 -10.55 8.48
C GLN A 124 9.21 -11.38 9.76
N GLY A 125 8.06 -11.99 10.07
CA GLY A 125 7.79 -12.74 11.30
C GLY A 125 6.62 -12.17 12.10
N LEU A 126 5.77 -13.05 12.60
CA LEU A 126 4.53 -12.69 13.31
C LEU A 126 4.77 -12.30 14.77
N VAL A 127 5.79 -12.88 15.42
CA VAL A 127 6.02 -12.67 16.87
C VAL A 127 6.33 -11.21 17.15
N ALA A 128 7.32 -10.65 16.44
CA ALA A 128 7.70 -9.25 16.61
C ALA A 128 6.56 -8.30 16.20
N ALA A 129 5.83 -8.63 15.11
CA ALA A 129 4.68 -7.84 14.66
C ALA A 129 3.60 -7.71 15.75
N LEU A 130 3.19 -8.82 16.36
CA LEU A 130 2.13 -8.82 17.39
C LEU A 130 2.55 -8.11 18.66
N HIS A 131 3.79 -8.32 19.13
CA HIS A 131 4.30 -7.63 20.32
C HIS A 131 4.41 -6.12 20.05
N ALA A 132 4.98 -5.73 18.91
CA ALA A 132 5.06 -4.33 18.52
C ALA A 132 3.67 -3.69 18.42
N THR A 133 2.66 -4.43 17.94
CA THR A 133 1.27 -3.93 17.88
C THR A 133 0.76 -3.59 19.29
N ASP A 134 0.96 -4.47 20.25
CA ASP A 134 0.53 -4.24 21.64
C ASP A 134 1.22 -2.99 22.23
N ASP A 135 2.53 -2.89 22.06
CA ASP A 135 3.31 -1.74 22.54
C ASP A 135 2.86 -0.42 21.86
N MET A 136 2.62 -0.43 20.54
CA MET A 136 2.09 0.71 19.80
C MET A 136 0.74 1.18 20.34
N LEU A 137 -0.21 0.27 20.53
CA LEU A 137 -1.56 0.58 21.03
C LEU A 137 -1.56 1.08 22.47
N LYS A 138 -0.58 0.70 23.27
CA LYS A 138 -0.41 1.16 24.65
C LYS A 138 0.30 2.51 24.75
N SER A 139 1.13 2.86 23.77
CA SER A 139 1.99 4.03 23.83
C SER A 139 1.28 5.34 23.48
N SER A 140 0.21 5.28 22.69
CA SER A 140 -0.45 6.46 22.14
C SER A 140 -1.92 6.20 21.84
N ASN A 141 -2.68 7.29 21.67
CA ASN A 141 -4.11 7.21 21.30
C ASN A 141 -4.25 6.89 19.80
N VAL A 142 -4.03 5.65 19.44
CA VAL A 142 -4.17 5.12 18.08
C VAL A 142 -5.09 3.91 18.07
N THR A 143 -5.67 3.62 16.91
CA THR A 143 -6.52 2.44 16.70
C THR A 143 -5.89 1.52 15.68
N LEU A 144 -6.06 0.21 15.87
CA LEU A 144 -5.68 -0.78 14.87
C LEU A 144 -6.61 -0.67 13.66
N ALA A 145 -6.05 -0.34 12.49
CA ALA A 145 -6.79 -0.30 11.24
C ALA A 145 -6.79 -1.65 10.52
N GLY A 146 -5.75 -2.46 10.71
CA GLY A 146 -5.70 -3.78 10.10
C GLY A 146 -4.39 -4.49 10.30
N LYS A 147 -4.40 -5.77 9.90
CA LYS A 147 -3.22 -6.63 9.82
C LYS A 147 -3.33 -7.45 8.54
N GLU A 148 -2.32 -7.34 7.69
CA GLU A 148 -2.24 -8.09 6.44
C GLU A 148 -1.02 -9.02 6.42
N LYS A 149 -1.15 -10.14 5.72
CA LYS A 149 -0.07 -11.10 5.47
C LYS A 149 0.01 -11.34 3.96
N ILE A 150 1.17 -11.06 3.39
CA ILE A 150 1.39 -11.16 1.94
C ILE A 150 2.23 -12.38 1.52
N GLY A 151 2.36 -13.38 2.38
CA GLY A 151 3.21 -14.55 2.14
C GLY A 151 4.63 -14.40 2.68
N ALA A 152 5.47 -15.41 2.58
CA ALA A 152 6.87 -15.44 3.02
C ALA A 152 7.13 -14.88 4.44
N ALA A 153 6.15 -15.03 5.35
CA ALA A 153 6.13 -14.49 6.71
C ALA A 153 6.11 -12.95 6.81
N TYR A 154 5.87 -12.22 5.73
CA TYR A 154 5.68 -10.77 5.79
C TYR A 154 4.32 -10.43 6.42
N VAL A 155 4.35 -9.54 7.40
CA VAL A 155 3.18 -9.08 8.16
C VAL A 155 3.22 -7.57 8.25
N THR A 156 2.17 -6.93 7.76
CA THR A 156 1.97 -5.49 7.84
C THR A 156 0.89 -5.17 8.87
N ILE A 157 1.23 -4.34 9.84
CA ILE A 157 0.31 -3.76 10.83
C ILE A 157 -0.02 -2.33 10.40
N MET A 158 -1.29 -1.99 10.42
CA MET A 158 -1.80 -0.67 10.06
C MET A 158 -2.51 -0.06 11.28
N ILE A 159 -2.13 1.16 11.65
CA ILE A 159 -2.76 1.92 12.73
C ILE A 159 -3.23 3.28 12.23
N ARG A 160 -4.24 3.86 12.90
CA ARG A 160 -4.79 5.19 12.59
C ARG A 160 -4.88 6.04 13.84
N GLY A 161 -4.80 7.36 13.64
CA GLY A 161 -4.93 8.36 14.70
C GLY A 161 -4.44 9.73 14.25
N ASP A 162 -4.24 10.62 15.19
CA ASP A 162 -3.58 11.88 14.95
C ASP A 162 -2.12 11.66 14.53
N VAL A 163 -1.58 12.53 13.67
CA VAL A 163 -0.23 12.39 13.13
C VAL A 163 0.81 12.17 14.22
N ALA A 164 0.81 12.99 15.27
CA ALA A 164 1.78 12.88 16.36
C ALA A 164 1.62 11.58 17.16
N ALA A 165 0.39 11.13 17.40
CA ALA A 165 0.12 9.87 18.09
C ALA A 165 0.59 8.67 17.25
N VAL A 166 0.32 8.68 15.94
CA VAL A 166 0.75 7.63 15.01
C VAL A 166 2.28 7.58 14.89
N GLN A 167 2.95 8.75 14.80
CA GLN A 167 4.41 8.83 14.76
C GLN A 167 5.04 8.23 16.04
N THR A 168 4.51 8.58 17.21
CA THR A 168 4.97 8.03 18.48
C THR A 168 4.77 6.51 18.52
N ALA A 169 3.60 6.02 18.14
CA ALA A 169 3.30 4.60 18.12
C ALA A 169 4.24 3.82 17.16
N ILE A 170 4.42 4.31 15.94
CA ILE A 170 5.29 3.66 14.95
C ILE A 170 6.75 3.60 15.43
N GLU A 171 7.24 4.66 16.08
CA GLU A 171 8.59 4.66 16.65
C GLU A 171 8.74 3.63 17.78
N VAL A 172 7.73 3.51 18.66
CA VAL A 172 7.68 2.47 19.69
C VAL A 172 7.65 1.07 19.05
N GLY A 173 6.84 0.88 18.02
CA GLY A 173 6.77 -0.39 17.30
C GLY A 173 8.11 -0.78 16.67
N ARG A 174 8.80 0.18 16.02
CA ARG A 174 10.14 -0.01 15.46
C ARG A 174 11.14 -0.49 16.54
N GLN A 175 11.19 0.22 17.67
CA GLN A 175 12.09 -0.12 18.78
C GLN A 175 11.78 -1.50 19.36
N THR A 176 10.50 -1.86 19.45
CA THR A 176 10.09 -3.19 19.93
C THR A 176 10.54 -4.29 18.99
N VAL A 177 10.39 -4.10 17.66
CA VAL A 177 10.87 -5.08 16.67
C VAL A 177 12.39 -5.26 16.79
N GLU A 178 13.14 -4.17 16.88
CA GLU A 178 14.60 -4.18 17.04
C GLU A 178 15.04 -4.87 18.35
N ARG A 179 14.39 -4.53 19.47
CA ARG A 179 14.64 -5.13 20.80
C ARG A 179 14.43 -6.64 20.81
N LEU A 180 13.45 -7.13 20.05
CA LEU A 180 13.15 -8.56 19.94
C LEU A 180 14.02 -9.29 18.91
N GLY A 181 14.95 -8.60 18.23
CA GLY A 181 15.76 -9.16 17.15
C GLY A 181 14.89 -9.54 15.93
N GLY A 182 13.74 -8.92 15.78
CA GLY A 182 12.84 -9.12 14.64
C GLY A 182 13.37 -8.46 13.37
N LYS A 183 12.99 -8.97 12.21
CA LYS A 183 13.37 -8.36 10.93
C LYS A 183 12.35 -7.29 10.55
N LEU A 184 12.73 -6.03 10.76
CA LEU A 184 11.96 -4.88 10.28
C LEU A 184 12.13 -4.71 8.77
N ILE A 185 11.02 -4.50 8.07
CA ILE A 185 10.99 -4.16 6.64
C ILE A 185 10.78 -2.66 6.48
N LEU A 186 9.72 -2.13 7.11
CA LEU A 186 9.40 -0.71 7.09
C LEU A 186 8.66 -0.30 8.37
N ALA A 187 8.94 0.92 8.84
CA ALA A 187 8.15 1.62 9.85
C ALA A 187 8.01 3.07 9.38
N ASP A 188 6.82 3.48 8.96
CA ASP A 188 6.60 4.81 8.37
C ASP A 188 5.16 5.30 8.58
N VAL A 189 4.95 6.60 8.32
CA VAL A 189 3.68 7.29 8.54
C VAL A 189 3.25 8.09 7.32
N ILE A 190 2.05 7.83 6.83
CA ILE A 190 1.38 8.67 5.85
C ILE A 190 0.49 9.66 6.62
N ALA A 191 0.97 10.89 6.80
CA ALA A 191 0.28 11.90 7.61
C ALA A 191 -1.12 12.26 7.09
N ARG A 192 -1.29 12.23 5.77
CA ARG A 192 -2.57 12.52 5.10
C ARG A 192 -2.74 11.56 3.92
N PRO A 193 -3.28 10.34 4.15
CA PRO A 193 -3.51 9.37 3.09
C PRO A 193 -4.43 9.94 2.01
N HIS A 194 -4.12 9.64 0.74
CA HIS A 194 -5.03 9.95 -0.36
C HIS A 194 -6.35 9.17 -0.18
N ALA A 195 -7.45 9.77 -0.63
CA ALA A 195 -8.78 9.16 -0.45
C ALA A 195 -8.88 7.77 -1.07
N ASP A 196 -8.32 7.58 -2.28
CA ASP A 196 -8.29 6.28 -2.95
C ASP A 196 -7.50 5.23 -2.15
N LEU A 197 -6.39 5.63 -1.52
CA LEU A 197 -5.63 4.73 -0.65
C LEU A 197 -6.42 4.37 0.61
N ALA A 198 -7.08 5.35 1.22
CA ALA A 198 -7.89 5.12 2.41
C ALA A 198 -9.01 4.10 2.17
N ALA A 199 -9.55 4.05 0.95
CA ALA A 199 -10.58 3.08 0.54
C ALA A 199 -10.06 1.64 0.37
N LEU A 200 -8.74 1.44 0.25
CA LEU A 200 -8.11 0.12 0.14
C LEU A 200 -7.81 -0.53 1.50
N LEU A 201 -7.88 0.25 2.57
CA LEU A 201 -7.56 -0.25 3.91
C LEU A 201 -8.69 -1.11 4.46
N PRO A 202 -8.38 -2.11 5.30
CA PRO A 202 -9.38 -2.89 5.98
C PRO A 202 -10.36 -2.00 6.76
N SER A 203 -11.65 -2.33 6.71
CA SER A 203 -12.74 -1.61 7.39
C SER A 203 -12.86 -2.06 8.86
#